data_792f00209883c18de3fd54ae251ffa2b
#
_entry.id   792f00209883c18de3fd54ae251ffa2b
#
_cell.length_a   1.000
_cell.length_b   1.000
_cell.length_c   1.000
_cell.angle_alpha   90.00
_cell.angle_beta   90.00
_cell.angle_gamma   90.00
#
_symmetry.space_group_name_H-M   'P 1'
#
loop_
_entity.id
_entity.type
_entity.pdbx_description
1 polymer ?
#
loop_
_entity_poly.entity_id
_entity_poly.type
_entity_poly.pdbx_seq_one_letter_code
_entity_poly.pdbx_strand_id
1 'polypeptide(L)'
;MTEQGIQQPPSQEPPVGVPPLLTELRRWLLFLGGTAVGAALVGAVWSITAAAAASPGTFTLHGTMTLMKAVGAPSVGCLDTGGYSDINEGASVTVYDASGKVAAVGRLGKGIYASFVCTFPIDVANVPDGQQFYQVEVTHRGKVSVTADQAKAGKVSLSLGSG
;
A
#
# COMPACT_ATOMS: atom_id res chain seq x y z
N MET A 1 -12.89 -51.25 -16.03
CA MET A 1 -13.19 -49.85 -15.85
C MET A 1 -14.10 -49.74 -14.65
N THR A 2 -13.55 -49.44 -13.50
CA THR A 2 -14.26 -49.49 -12.21
C THR A 2 -14.35 -48.05 -11.69
N GLU A 3 -15.55 -47.53 -11.73
CA GLU A 3 -15.93 -46.20 -11.25
C GLU A 3 -16.01 -46.23 -9.71
N GLN A 4 -15.11 -45.53 -9.02
CA GLN A 4 -15.15 -45.35 -7.56
C GLN A 4 -15.97 -44.13 -7.22
N GLY A 5 -17.18 -44.32 -6.70
CA GLY A 5 -18.03 -43.31 -6.15
C GLY A 5 -17.43 -42.71 -4.88
N ILE A 6 -17.31 -41.40 -4.88
CA ILE A 6 -16.90 -40.59 -3.72
C ILE A 6 -18.11 -40.47 -2.80
N GLN A 7 -18.08 -41.15 -1.66
CA GLN A 7 -19.06 -41.01 -0.58
C GLN A 7 -18.80 -39.74 0.21
N GLN A 8 -19.77 -38.86 0.20
CA GLN A 8 -19.82 -37.62 1.00
C GLN A 8 -20.17 -37.96 2.45
N PRO A 9 -19.45 -37.47 3.47
CA PRO A 9 -19.80 -37.74 4.86
C PRO A 9 -21.06 -36.97 5.28
N PRO A 10 -21.90 -37.54 6.18
CA PRO A 10 -23.15 -36.93 6.61
C PRO A 10 -22.90 -35.68 7.47
N SER A 11 -23.63 -34.62 7.16
CA SER A 11 -23.70 -33.38 7.95
C SER A 11 -24.32 -33.67 9.32
N GLN A 12 -23.58 -33.50 10.40
CA GLN A 12 -24.11 -33.51 11.75
C GLN A 12 -24.73 -32.14 12.09
N GLU A 13 -26.03 -32.11 12.25
CA GLU A 13 -26.76 -30.99 12.86
C GLU A 13 -26.42 -30.90 14.36
N PRO A 14 -26.16 -29.70 14.89
CA PRO A 14 -25.97 -29.54 16.33
C PRO A 14 -27.32 -29.64 17.08
N PRO A 15 -27.36 -30.23 18.28
CA PRO A 15 -28.59 -30.38 19.04
C PRO A 15 -29.08 -29.02 19.57
N VAL A 16 -30.34 -28.71 19.30
CA VAL A 16 -31.05 -27.54 19.84
C VAL A 16 -31.37 -27.82 21.31
N GLY A 17 -30.51 -27.33 22.20
CA GLY A 17 -30.77 -27.35 23.63
C GLY A 17 -31.63 -26.14 24.05
N VAL A 18 -32.86 -26.40 24.52
CA VAL A 18 -33.73 -25.37 25.10
C VAL A 18 -33.24 -25.06 26.52
N PRO A 19 -32.94 -23.78 26.89
CA PRO A 19 -32.51 -23.47 28.24
C PRO A 19 -33.69 -23.48 29.23
N PRO A 20 -33.52 -24.04 30.44
CA PRO A 20 -34.54 -23.94 31.50
C PRO A 20 -34.49 -22.55 32.14
N LEU A 21 -35.54 -21.78 31.91
CA LEU A 21 -35.66 -20.34 32.23
C LEU A 21 -35.95 -19.99 33.67
N LEU A 22 -35.89 -20.88 34.65
CA LEU A 22 -36.40 -20.55 36.01
C LEU A 22 -35.48 -20.86 37.20
N THR A 23 -34.25 -21.35 37.02
CA THR A 23 -33.37 -21.65 38.17
C THR A 23 -32.15 -20.73 38.32
N GLU A 24 -31.93 -19.81 37.40
CA GLU A 24 -30.72 -18.96 37.40
C GLU A 24 -30.90 -17.59 38.10
N LEU A 25 -32.14 -17.17 38.38
CA LEU A 25 -32.34 -15.83 38.95
C LEU A 25 -31.80 -15.69 40.40
N ARG A 26 -31.61 -16.81 41.12
CA ARG A 26 -31.16 -16.76 42.53
C ARG A 26 -29.62 -16.76 42.66
N ARG A 27 -28.90 -17.18 41.65
CA ARG A 27 -27.41 -17.19 41.66
C ARG A 27 -26.81 -15.86 41.25
N TRP A 28 -27.55 -15.03 40.52
CA TRP A 28 -27.04 -13.73 39.99
C TRP A 28 -26.97 -12.64 41.08
N LEU A 29 -27.72 -12.73 42.16
CA LEU A 29 -27.74 -11.72 43.25
C LEU A 29 -26.51 -11.77 44.17
N LEU A 30 -25.70 -12.82 44.14
CA LEU A 30 -24.48 -12.92 44.95
C LEU A 30 -23.20 -12.49 44.23
N PHE A 31 -23.27 -12.25 42.92
CA PHE A 31 -22.11 -11.78 42.13
C PHE A 31 -22.06 -10.28 41.84
N LEU A 32 -23.08 -9.53 42.27
CA LEU A 32 -23.17 -8.08 42.02
C LEU A 32 -22.35 -7.21 43.01
N GLY A 33 -21.74 -7.80 44.02
CA GLY A 33 -20.96 -7.05 45.03
C GLY A 33 -19.45 -6.94 44.74
N GLY A 34 -18.90 -7.72 43.79
CA GLY A 34 -17.44 -7.81 43.59
C GLY A 34 -16.88 -7.17 42.32
N THR A 35 -17.74 -6.75 41.40
CA THR A 35 -17.28 -6.36 40.04
C THR A 35 -17.12 -4.84 39.82
N ALA A 36 -17.57 -4.00 40.77
CA ALA A 36 -17.51 -2.55 40.60
C ALA A 36 -16.08 -1.96 40.70
N VAL A 37 -15.18 -2.61 41.46
CA VAL A 37 -13.81 -2.11 41.65
C VAL A 37 -12.86 -2.62 40.56
N GLY A 38 -13.13 -3.82 40.02
CA GLY A 38 -12.29 -4.41 38.96
C GLY A 38 -12.47 -3.76 37.60
N ALA A 39 -13.67 -3.33 37.25
CA ALA A 39 -13.98 -2.73 35.93
C ALA A 39 -13.33 -1.35 35.71
N ALA A 40 -13.13 -0.58 36.79
CA ALA A 40 -12.52 0.74 36.71
C ALA A 40 -11.00 0.67 36.42
N LEU A 41 -10.32 -0.34 36.93
CA LEU A 41 -8.86 -0.49 36.68
C LEU A 41 -8.56 -1.07 35.32
N VAL A 42 -9.37 -2.00 34.79
CA VAL A 42 -9.19 -2.57 33.47
C VAL A 42 -9.57 -1.55 32.38
N GLY A 43 -10.62 -0.76 32.58
CA GLY A 43 -11.01 0.31 31.65
C GLY A 43 -9.95 1.40 31.49
N ALA A 44 -9.25 1.74 32.57
CA ALA A 44 -8.19 2.75 32.53
C ALA A 44 -6.95 2.28 31.75
N VAL A 45 -6.60 1.00 31.80
CA VAL A 45 -5.46 0.44 31.04
C VAL A 45 -5.79 0.35 29.56
N TRP A 46 -7.03 0.02 29.18
CA TRP A 46 -7.44 -0.04 27.76
C TRP A 46 -7.54 1.35 27.11
N SER A 47 -7.88 2.39 27.87
CA SER A 47 -7.93 3.76 27.34
C SER A 47 -6.55 4.37 27.10
N ILE A 48 -5.50 3.87 27.75
CA ILE A 48 -4.13 4.35 27.53
C ILE A 48 -3.47 3.68 26.31
N THR A 49 -3.86 2.44 25.97
CA THR A 49 -3.31 1.75 24.80
C THR A 49 -4.02 2.08 23.48
N ALA A 50 -5.18 2.72 23.53
CA ALA A 50 -5.87 3.28 22.37
C ALA A 50 -5.33 4.67 21.96
N ALA A 51 -4.34 5.20 22.68
CA ALA A 51 -3.69 6.45 22.31
C ALA A 51 -2.84 6.24 21.05
N ALA A 52 -3.47 6.59 19.93
CA ALA A 52 -2.82 7.09 18.74
C ALA A 52 -1.77 6.19 18.08
N ALA A 53 -2.20 5.20 17.36
CA ALA A 53 -1.62 5.00 16.05
C ALA A 53 -2.08 6.20 15.19
N ALA A 54 -1.45 7.36 15.36
CA ALA A 54 -1.59 8.45 14.42
C ALA A 54 -1.24 7.87 13.05
N SER A 55 -2.20 7.86 12.13
CA SER A 55 -1.89 7.45 10.75
C SER A 55 -0.70 8.28 10.30
N PRO A 56 0.37 7.66 9.78
CA PRO A 56 1.52 8.41 9.30
C PRO A 56 1.01 9.46 8.32
N GLY A 57 1.51 10.69 8.40
CA GLY A 57 1.22 11.72 7.42
C GLY A 57 1.52 11.21 6.01
N THR A 58 1.02 11.88 5.01
CA THR A 58 1.34 11.57 3.61
C THR A 58 1.99 12.77 2.94
N PHE A 59 2.79 12.54 1.92
CA PHE A 59 3.36 13.56 1.06
C PHE A 59 3.19 13.17 -0.41
N THR A 60 3.43 14.14 -1.31
CA THR A 60 3.52 13.85 -2.75
C THR A 60 4.98 13.68 -3.12
N LEU A 61 5.32 12.54 -3.72
CA LEU A 61 6.64 12.28 -4.26
C LEU A 61 6.71 12.88 -5.68
N HIS A 62 7.63 13.83 -5.86
CA HIS A 62 7.95 14.43 -7.16
C HIS A 62 9.28 13.91 -7.68
N GLY A 63 9.40 13.81 -9.01
CA GLY A 63 10.63 13.37 -9.63
C GLY A 63 10.60 13.44 -11.15
N THR A 64 11.59 12.81 -11.77
CA THR A 64 11.69 12.74 -13.23
C THR A 64 12.15 11.36 -13.68
N MET A 65 11.60 10.91 -14.80
CA MET A 65 12.08 9.76 -15.56
C MET A 65 12.68 10.24 -16.87
N THR A 66 13.95 9.95 -17.11
CA THR A 66 14.70 10.40 -18.28
C THR A 66 15.08 9.22 -19.19
N LEU A 67 14.73 9.34 -20.46
CA LEU A 67 15.16 8.40 -21.51
C LEU A 67 16.19 9.07 -22.40
N MET A 68 17.36 8.45 -22.48
CA MET A 68 18.44 8.87 -23.37
C MET A 68 18.25 8.29 -24.78
N LYS A 69 18.76 8.99 -25.80
CA LYS A 69 18.68 8.57 -27.22
C LYS A 69 17.23 8.44 -27.73
N ALA A 70 16.30 9.18 -27.16
CA ALA A 70 14.92 9.21 -27.60
C ALA A 70 14.76 10.00 -28.92
N VAL A 71 13.70 9.70 -29.65
CA VAL A 71 13.26 10.46 -30.83
C VAL A 71 12.05 11.29 -30.49
N GLY A 72 11.99 12.52 -31.00
CA GLY A 72 10.87 13.42 -30.75
C GLY A 72 11.06 14.77 -31.41
N ALA A 73 10.16 15.68 -31.10
CA ALA A 73 10.30 17.08 -31.50
C ALA A 73 9.79 17.98 -30.38
N PRO A 74 10.37 19.18 -30.20
CA PRO A 74 9.96 20.10 -29.13
C PRO A 74 8.46 20.46 -29.16
N SER A 75 7.88 20.52 -30.37
CA SER A 75 6.46 20.85 -30.57
C SER A 75 5.50 19.66 -30.39
N VAL A 76 6.01 18.42 -30.48
CA VAL A 76 5.20 17.19 -30.45
C VAL A 76 5.45 16.39 -29.16
N GLY A 77 6.65 16.51 -28.60
CA GLY A 77 7.10 15.73 -27.44
C GLY A 77 7.88 14.48 -27.84
N CYS A 78 7.83 13.48 -27.00
CA CYS A 78 8.48 12.19 -27.19
C CYS A 78 7.66 11.33 -28.15
N LEU A 79 8.26 10.91 -29.28
CA LEU A 79 7.58 10.11 -30.31
C LEU A 79 8.00 8.64 -30.29
N ASP A 80 9.30 8.40 -30.14
CA ASP A 80 9.88 7.05 -30.07
C ASP A 80 10.91 7.03 -28.94
N THR A 81 10.80 6.06 -28.11
CA THR A 81 11.61 5.90 -26.91
C THR A 81 12.65 4.78 -27.07
N GLY A 82 12.93 4.36 -28.32
CA GLY A 82 14.05 3.48 -28.63
C GLY A 82 14.04 2.14 -27.89
N GLY A 83 12.92 1.43 -27.92
CA GLY A 83 12.74 0.15 -27.19
C GLY A 83 12.18 0.29 -25.77
N TYR A 84 11.81 1.51 -25.37
CA TYR A 84 11.15 1.82 -24.09
C TYR A 84 9.73 2.33 -24.33
N SER A 85 8.99 1.74 -25.26
CA SER A 85 7.64 2.18 -25.64
C SER A 85 6.61 2.10 -24.50
N ASP A 86 6.91 1.35 -23.46
CA ASP A 86 6.18 1.29 -22.20
C ASP A 86 6.39 2.52 -21.31
N ILE A 87 7.43 3.32 -21.56
CA ILE A 87 7.71 4.58 -20.86
C ILE A 87 7.12 5.74 -21.67
N ASN A 88 5.90 6.09 -21.34
CA ASN A 88 5.14 7.15 -22.01
C ASN A 88 4.25 7.89 -20.99
N GLU A 89 3.58 8.94 -21.44
CA GLU A 89 2.56 9.62 -20.63
C GLU A 89 1.51 8.63 -20.13
N GLY A 90 1.21 8.67 -18.83
CA GLY A 90 0.28 7.74 -18.19
C GLY A 90 0.88 6.40 -17.76
N ALA A 91 2.14 6.12 -18.07
CA ALA A 91 2.83 4.92 -17.60
C ALA A 91 2.84 4.83 -16.07
N SER A 92 2.69 3.63 -15.52
CA SER A 92 2.56 3.42 -14.07
C SER A 92 3.86 3.70 -13.33
N VAL A 93 3.75 4.42 -12.22
CA VAL A 93 4.82 4.61 -11.24
C VAL A 93 4.37 4.01 -9.92
N THR A 94 5.11 3.03 -9.40
CA THR A 94 4.82 2.39 -8.12
C THR A 94 5.89 2.78 -7.10
N VAL A 95 5.42 3.24 -5.95
CA VAL A 95 6.27 3.52 -4.79
C VAL A 95 6.07 2.41 -3.77
N TYR A 96 7.17 1.85 -3.31
CA TYR A 96 7.20 0.83 -2.27
C TYR A 96 7.82 1.40 -1.00
N ASP A 97 7.38 0.91 0.13
CA ASP A 97 8.00 1.18 1.43
C ASP A 97 9.29 0.36 1.64
N ALA A 98 9.95 0.57 2.77
CA ALA A 98 11.18 -0.13 3.13
C ALA A 98 11.01 -1.66 3.27
N SER A 99 9.78 -2.15 3.47
CA SER A 99 9.47 -3.59 3.50
C SER A 99 9.21 -4.19 2.12
N GLY A 100 9.16 -3.36 1.07
CA GLY A 100 8.84 -3.78 -0.29
C GLY A 100 7.34 -3.89 -0.59
N LYS A 101 6.48 -3.41 0.32
CA LYS A 101 5.04 -3.33 0.12
C LYS A 101 4.71 -2.08 -0.69
N VAL A 102 3.71 -2.16 -1.58
CA VAL A 102 3.22 -1.01 -2.32
C VAL A 102 2.65 0.03 -1.35
N ALA A 103 3.27 1.21 -1.36
CA ALA A 103 2.90 2.34 -0.53
C ALA A 103 1.95 3.31 -1.26
N ALA A 104 2.24 3.60 -2.55
CA ALA A 104 1.42 4.45 -3.39
C ALA A 104 1.64 4.13 -4.87
N VAL A 105 0.69 4.54 -5.72
CA VAL A 105 0.77 4.40 -7.18
C VAL A 105 0.41 5.73 -7.84
N GLY A 106 1.19 6.12 -8.81
CA GLY A 106 0.99 7.30 -9.64
C GLY A 106 1.22 7.01 -11.11
N ARG A 107 1.44 8.07 -11.89
CA ARG A 107 1.66 7.97 -13.34
C ARG A 107 2.72 8.97 -13.79
N LEU A 108 3.38 8.65 -14.89
CA LEU A 108 4.22 9.62 -15.60
C LEU A 108 3.34 10.70 -16.23
N GLY A 109 3.75 11.94 -16.10
CA GLY A 109 3.14 13.06 -16.81
C GLY A 109 3.60 13.15 -18.27
N LYS A 110 3.20 14.24 -18.95
CA LYS A 110 3.55 14.46 -20.36
C LYS A 110 5.07 14.58 -20.55
N GLY A 111 5.60 13.82 -21.49
CA GLY A 111 7.02 13.82 -21.82
C GLY A 111 7.43 15.09 -22.55
N ILE A 112 8.58 15.64 -22.18
CA ILE A 112 9.23 16.79 -22.81
C ILE A 112 10.46 16.27 -23.55
N TYR A 113 10.53 16.55 -24.87
CA TYR A 113 11.68 16.20 -25.69
C TYR A 113 12.64 17.38 -25.85
N ALA A 114 13.90 17.16 -25.55
CA ALA A 114 14.98 18.10 -25.80
C ALA A 114 16.31 17.36 -26.03
N SER A 115 17.06 17.73 -27.07
CA SER A 115 18.43 17.24 -27.31
C SER A 115 18.57 15.72 -27.24
N PHE A 116 17.70 14.97 -27.92
CA PHE A 116 17.64 13.50 -27.94
C PHE A 116 17.32 12.85 -26.58
N VAL A 117 16.76 13.61 -25.67
CA VAL A 117 16.35 13.19 -24.35
C VAL A 117 14.85 13.40 -24.19
N CYS A 118 14.15 12.40 -23.66
CA CYS A 118 12.78 12.51 -23.20
C CYS A 118 12.75 12.54 -21.67
N THR A 119 12.14 13.56 -21.11
CA THR A 119 11.96 13.68 -19.66
C THR A 119 10.47 13.68 -19.31
N PHE A 120 10.07 12.74 -18.48
CA PHE A 120 8.70 12.61 -17.98
C PHE A 120 8.65 12.99 -16.51
N PRO A 121 7.77 13.91 -16.07
CA PRO A 121 7.58 14.19 -14.67
C PRO A 121 6.94 12.99 -13.95
N ILE A 122 7.37 12.78 -12.72
CA ILE A 122 6.81 11.80 -11.79
C ILE A 122 6.04 12.56 -10.73
N ASP A 123 4.76 12.17 -10.53
CA ASP A 123 3.89 12.69 -9.50
C ASP A 123 3.13 11.54 -8.84
N VAL A 124 3.46 11.25 -7.58
CA VAL A 124 2.78 10.20 -6.81
C VAL A 124 2.26 10.78 -5.52
N ALA A 125 0.94 10.99 -5.45
CA ALA A 125 0.27 11.52 -4.26
C ALA A 125 0.10 10.45 -3.17
N ASN A 126 -0.14 10.91 -1.95
CA ASN A 126 -0.50 10.09 -0.80
C ASN A 126 0.54 9.02 -0.43
N VAL A 127 1.82 9.30 -0.63
CA VAL A 127 2.91 8.43 -0.17
C VAL A 127 2.97 8.52 1.36
N PRO A 128 2.78 7.42 2.12
CA PRO A 128 2.86 7.43 3.58
C PRO A 128 4.25 7.86 4.06
N ASP A 129 4.29 8.77 5.02
CA ASP A 129 5.53 9.20 5.67
C ASP A 129 6.03 8.16 6.71
N GLY A 130 7.24 8.41 7.25
CA GLY A 130 7.80 7.61 8.34
C GLY A 130 8.74 6.48 7.91
N GLN A 131 9.01 6.31 6.61
CA GLN A 131 10.02 5.38 6.12
C GLN A 131 11.42 6.05 6.09
N GLN A 132 12.48 5.25 6.21
CA GLN A 132 13.85 5.73 6.04
C GLN A 132 14.21 5.86 4.55
N PHE A 133 13.66 5.00 3.71
CA PHE A 133 13.82 5.04 2.26
C PHE A 133 12.56 4.49 1.59
N TYR A 134 12.41 4.80 0.31
CA TYR A 134 11.39 4.28 -0.58
C TYR A 134 12.04 3.63 -1.78
N GLN A 135 11.31 2.75 -2.46
CA GLN A 135 11.72 2.23 -3.76
C GLN A 135 10.72 2.71 -4.82
N VAL A 136 11.21 3.23 -5.91
CA VAL A 136 10.40 3.72 -7.02
C VAL A 136 10.62 2.85 -8.24
N GLU A 137 9.55 2.40 -8.86
CA GLU A 137 9.55 1.57 -10.05
C GLU A 137 8.65 2.18 -11.12
N VAL A 138 9.12 2.25 -12.35
CA VAL A 138 8.34 2.67 -13.52
C VAL A 138 8.17 1.47 -14.44
N THR A 139 6.92 1.08 -14.73
CA THR A 139 6.54 0.01 -15.69
C THR A 139 7.38 -1.28 -15.61
N HIS A 140 7.67 -1.77 -14.41
CA HIS A 140 8.46 -3.00 -14.19
C HIS A 140 9.91 -2.93 -14.68
N ARG A 141 10.49 -1.73 -14.79
CA ARG A 141 11.89 -1.49 -15.19
C ARG A 141 12.89 -1.59 -14.04
N GLY A 142 12.47 -2.21 -12.95
CA GLY A 142 13.27 -2.36 -11.74
C GLY A 142 13.07 -1.24 -10.74
N LYS A 143 13.45 -1.53 -9.49
CA LYS A 143 13.25 -0.65 -8.35
C LYS A 143 14.51 0.15 -8.07
N VAL A 144 14.36 1.46 -7.95
CA VAL A 144 15.43 2.36 -7.53
C VAL A 144 15.15 2.85 -6.11
N SER A 145 16.11 2.67 -5.20
CA SER A 145 16.01 3.14 -3.82
C SER A 145 16.34 4.62 -3.73
N VAL A 146 15.50 5.36 -3.02
CA VAL A 146 15.65 6.79 -2.73
C VAL A 146 15.47 7.03 -1.25
N THR A 147 16.26 7.92 -0.64
CA THR A 147 16.09 8.26 0.77
C THR A 147 14.79 9.03 1.00
N ALA A 148 14.26 8.99 2.22
CA ALA A 148 13.05 9.75 2.55
C ALA A 148 13.22 11.26 2.27
N ASP A 149 14.40 11.82 2.54
CA ASP A 149 14.69 13.23 2.29
C ASP A 149 14.70 13.57 0.79
N GLN A 150 15.27 12.68 -0.05
CA GLN A 150 15.23 12.84 -1.51
C GLN A 150 13.81 12.77 -2.04
N ALA A 151 13.02 11.81 -1.55
CA ALA A 151 11.63 11.62 -1.95
C ALA A 151 10.77 12.85 -1.61
N LYS A 152 10.89 13.37 -0.38
CA LYS A 152 10.17 14.56 0.09
C LYS A 152 10.65 15.85 -0.57
N ALA A 153 11.95 15.96 -0.88
CA ALA A 153 12.52 17.14 -1.52
C ALA A 153 12.27 17.20 -3.05
N GLY A 154 11.56 16.22 -3.63
CA GLY A 154 11.33 16.17 -5.07
C GLY A 154 12.59 15.89 -5.90
N LYS A 155 13.60 15.23 -5.29
CA LYS A 155 14.91 14.95 -5.92
C LYS A 155 15.02 13.53 -6.46
N VAL A 156 13.88 12.93 -6.81
CA VAL A 156 13.86 11.59 -7.43
C VAL A 156 14.19 11.73 -8.91
N SER A 157 15.27 11.10 -9.35
CA SER A 157 15.70 11.08 -10.74
C SER A 157 16.02 9.67 -11.19
N LEU A 158 15.26 9.19 -12.16
CA LEU A 158 15.42 7.88 -12.77
C LEU A 158 15.88 8.07 -14.22
N SER A 159 16.74 7.18 -14.74
CA SER A 159 17.19 7.25 -16.13
C SER A 159 17.32 5.85 -16.74
N LEU A 160 17.04 5.76 -18.05
CA LEU A 160 17.25 4.58 -18.87
C LEU A 160 17.98 4.93 -20.16
N GLY A 161 18.69 3.95 -20.73
CA GLY A 161 19.39 4.12 -22.01
C GLY A 161 20.75 4.82 -21.92
N SER A 162 21.28 5.02 -20.70
CA SER A 162 22.69 5.39 -20.50
C SER A 162 23.54 4.13 -20.60
N GLY A 163 24.17 3.91 -21.72
CA GLY A 163 25.14 2.84 -22.00
C GLY A 163 26.13 3.33 -23.00
#